data_88fd60f00ea00b80b3139a924c0e67ea
#
_entry.id   88fd60f00ea00b80b3139a924c0e67ea
#
_cell.length_a   1.000
_cell.length_b   1.000
_cell.length_c   1.000
_cell.angle_alpha   90.00
_cell.angle_beta   90.00
_cell.angle_gamma   90.00
#
_symmetry.space_group_name_H-M   'P 1'
#
loop_
_entity.id
_entity.type
_entity.pdbx_description
1 polymer ?
#
loop_
_entity_poly.entity_id
_entity_poly.type
_entity_poly.pdbx_seq_one_letter_code
_entity_poly.pdbx_strand_id
1 'polypeptide(L)'
;MLNKSLHYLTFFSLCLAFLFSSGLHGQQTKGVNYREYDIESLQALMQAGDLSSRQLVEFYLERIEAIDRNGPQLNSIIEINPQAIEIAAALDAERQKSGSRGPMHGIPVILKANIDTADEMETTAGSLALKGHHPPVDAFVVRKLREAGAVILGKANLSEWANFRSTHSSSGWSSIGGQTKNPYDLARNPCGSSSGSAVAVAASLTSVAVGTETNGSVVCPSSVNGIVGIKPTLGLVSRSGIIPIAHSQDTAGPMGRTVKDAAILFAAMIGEDPADPLADIFPDSLPDFVGSLSKDALKGARIGVYRGHSGAGVDARVDRIVEDTIATLTSLGAEIVDPIEIDTEGMGKAQHEVLFYEFKTDLNAYLEKSGAAINSLAGLIEFNETHSDTVMPIFGQEDFLEAQTKGPLTDEKYLNALANAKRISQSGINNALKNNKLDALIAPTRGPAWLTDHINGDHSSGISSSSLAAISGYASITVPAGHVVGLPIGISFIGGEFSDARLIQLAYAFEQASKARKPPLID
;
A
#
# COMPACT_ATOMS: atom_id res chain seq x y z
N MET A 1 -75.45 43.71 47.16
CA MET A 1 -76.23 42.64 47.79
C MET A 1 -75.30 41.48 47.92
N LEU A 2 -74.77 41.22 49.08
CA LEU A 2 -75.01 40.06 49.95
C LEU A 2 -74.73 38.73 49.25
N ASN A 3 -73.94 37.76 49.67
CA ASN A 3 -73.52 37.38 51.02
C ASN A 3 -72.47 36.25 50.92
N LYS A 4 -71.45 36.28 51.75
CA LYS A 4 -71.00 35.30 52.76
C LYS A 4 -70.70 33.86 52.30
N SER A 5 -69.50 33.45 52.51
CA SER A 5 -68.88 32.72 53.63
C SER A 5 -68.93 31.19 53.37
N LEU A 6 -67.99 30.39 53.63
CA LEU A 6 -67.29 29.99 54.85
C LEU A 6 -66.41 28.74 54.57
N HIS A 7 -65.26 28.74 55.12
CA HIS A 7 -64.34 27.67 55.49
C HIS A 7 -64.79 26.22 55.39
N TYR A 8 -63.83 25.33 54.92
CA TYR A 8 -63.36 24.24 55.77
C TYR A 8 -61.97 23.77 55.27
N LEU A 9 -61.01 23.78 56.22
CA LEU A 9 -59.77 23.04 56.19
C LEU A 9 -60.04 21.53 56.23
N THR A 10 -59.29 20.75 55.45
CA THR A 10 -58.92 19.42 55.85
C THR A 10 -57.54 19.08 55.27
N PHE A 11 -56.60 18.80 56.16
CA PHE A 11 -55.30 18.20 55.95
C PHE A 11 -55.45 16.82 55.29
N PHE A 12 -54.67 16.59 54.22
CA PHE A 12 -54.28 15.26 53.90
C PHE A 12 -52.81 15.21 53.43
N SER A 13 -52.15 14.25 54.00
CA SER A 13 -50.73 13.99 54.02
C SER A 13 -50.09 13.76 52.65
N LEU A 14 -48.87 14.25 52.61
CA LEU A 14 -47.78 13.97 51.68
C LEU A 14 -47.66 12.50 51.31
N CYS A 15 -47.57 12.20 50.01
CA CYS A 15 -46.72 11.13 49.45
C CYS A 15 -45.98 11.70 48.24
N LEU A 16 -44.74 12.16 48.45
CA LEU A 16 -43.78 12.52 47.39
C LEU A 16 -43.31 11.22 46.73
N ALA A 17 -43.86 10.86 45.60
CA ALA A 17 -43.24 9.89 44.70
C ALA A 17 -42.25 10.66 43.81
N PHE A 18 -40.96 10.53 44.11
CA PHE A 18 -39.88 10.91 43.20
C PHE A 18 -39.87 9.95 42.04
N LEU A 19 -40.48 10.30 40.93
CA LEU A 19 -40.22 9.72 39.65
C LEU A 19 -38.88 10.27 39.13
N PHE A 20 -37.82 9.53 39.37
CA PHE A 20 -36.59 9.68 38.61
C PHE A 20 -36.90 9.29 37.16
N SER A 21 -37.30 10.23 36.33
CA SER A 21 -37.16 10.10 34.88
C SER A 21 -35.68 10.26 34.56
N SER A 22 -34.96 9.13 34.50
CA SER A 22 -33.69 9.05 33.84
C SER A 22 -33.90 9.33 32.35
N GLY A 23 -33.92 10.63 32.03
CA GLY A 23 -33.72 11.09 30.66
C GLY A 23 -32.36 10.63 30.21
N LEU A 24 -32.30 9.51 29.50
CA LEU A 24 -31.22 9.21 28.60
C LEU A 24 -31.18 10.34 27.55
N HIS A 25 -30.50 11.42 27.90
CA HIS A 25 -29.96 12.31 26.90
C HIS A 25 -28.89 11.49 26.16
N GLY A 26 -29.29 10.90 25.05
CA GLY A 26 -28.35 10.53 24.02
C GLY A 26 -27.66 11.82 23.57
N GLN A 27 -26.58 12.19 24.24
CA GLN A 27 -25.59 13.08 23.63
C GLN A 27 -25.17 12.38 22.33
N GLN A 28 -25.68 12.88 21.20
CA GLN A 28 -24.97 12.74 19.93
C GLN A 28 -23.59 13.35 20.18
N THR A 29 -22.63 12.53 20.58
CA THR A 29 -21.22 12.87 20.50
C THR A 29 -20.99 13.15 19.02
N LYS A 30 -20.78 14.42 18.65
CA LYS A 30 -20.17 14.74 17.37
C LYS A 30 -18.97 13.83 17.27
N GLY A 31 -18.99 12.85 16.34
CA GLY A 31 -18.01 11.79 16.26
C GLY A 31 -16.60 12.38 16.23
N VAL A 32 -15.72 11.86 17.04
CA VAL A 32 -14.30 12.25 17.00
C VAL A 32 -13.78 11.93 15.62
N ASN A 33 -13.11 12.87 14.98
CA ASN A 33 -12.55 12.69 13.65
C ASN A 33 -11.14 12.11 13.75
N TYR A 34 -10.97 10.81 13.46
CA TYR A 34 -9.69 10.11 13.49
C TYR A 34 -8.91 10.20 12.17
N ARG A 35 -9.31 11.09 11.26
CA ARG A 35 -8.53 11.34 10.02
C ARG A 35 -7.11 11.77 10.39
N GLU A 36 -6.14 11.29 9.61
CA GLU A 36 -4.71 11.63 9.76
C GLU A 36 -4.06 11.20 11.10
N TYR A 37 -4.78 10.51 12.00
CA TYR A 37 -4.14 9.95 13.18
C TYR A 37 -3.17 8.84 12.76
N ASP A 38 -1.94 8.88 13.30
CA ASP A 38 -0.97 7.81 13.17
C ASP A 38 -1.27 6.65 14.14
N ILE A 39 -0.65 5.51 13.92
CA ILE A 39 -0.87 4.31 14.74
C ILE A 39 -0.54 4.58 16.21
N GLU A 40 0.52 5.35 16.50
CA GLU A 40 0.92 5.66 17.88
C GLU A 40 -0.16 6.46 18.61
N SER A 41 -0.70 7.49 17.98
CA SER A 41 -1.81 8.29 18.51
C SER A 41 -3.07 7.46 18.72
N LEU A 42 -3.42 6.59 17.78
CA LEU A 42 -4.56 5.66 17.91
C LEU A 42 -4.35 4.68 19.07
N GLN A 43 -3.16 4.11 19.21
CA GLN A 43 -2.83 3.22 20.33
C GLN A 43 -2.87 3.94 21.69
N ALA A 44 -2.42 5.20 21.75
CA ALA A 44 -2.49 6.01 22.97
C ALA A 44 -3.96 6.23 23.40
N LEU A 45 -4.86 6.55 22.48
CA LEU A 45 -6.29 6.68 22.74
C LEU A 45 -6.91 5.35 23.19
N MET A 46 -6.55 4.24 22.54
CA MET A 46 -7.04 2.91 22.93
C MET A 46 -6.53 2.50 24.33
N GLN A 47 -5.29 2.84 24.66
CA GLN A 47 -4.73 2.57 25.97
C GLN A 47 -5.39 3.41 27.07
N ALA A 48 -5.79 4.65 26.77
CA ALA A 48 -6.53 5.53 27.67
C ALA A 48 -8.00 5.12 27.85
N GLY A 49 -8.54 4.29 26.94
CA GLY A 49 -9.95 3.92 26.89
C GLY A 49 -10.84 4.97 26.19
N ASP A 50 -10.22 5.96 25.52
CA ASP A 50 -10.90 7.02 24.79
C ASP A 50 -11.34 6.58 23.38
N LEU A 51 -10.79 5.46 22.88
CA LEU A 51 -11.09 4.85 21.60
C LEU A 51 -11.12 3.31 21.76
N SER A 52 -12.05 2.65 21.09
CA SER A 52 -11.99 1.19 20.90
C SER A 52 -11.65 0.83 19.45
N SER A 53 -11.12 -0.37 19.23
CA SER A 53 -10.90 -0.90 17.87
C SER A 53 -12.19 -0.94 17.07
N ARG A 54 -13.30 -1.31 17.72
CA ARG A 54 -14.64 -1.31 17.12
C ARG A 54 -15.03 0.09 16.64
N GLN A 55 -14.88 1.11 17.47
CA GLN A 55 -15.20 2.51 17.09
C GLN A 55 -14.34 2.99 15.92
N LEU A 56 -13.07 2.60 15.88
CA LEU A 56 -12.17 2.96 14.77
C LEU A 56 -12.59 2.28 13.47
N VAL A 57 -12.97 0.99 13.52
CA VAL A 57 -13.52 0.27 12.36
C VAL A 57 -14.80 0.91 11.87
N GLU A 58 -15.77 1.19 12.77
CA GLU A 58 -17.02 1.87 12.44
C GLU A 58 -16.77 3.24 11.76
N PHE A 59 -15.83 4.04 12.29
CA PHE A 59 -15.42 5.31 11.69
C PHE A 59 -14.91 5.14 10.25
N TYR A 60 -14.06 4.15 9.97
CA TYR A 60 -13.56 3.94 8.61
C TYR A 60 -14.66 3.40 7.68
N LEU A 61 -15.53 2.53 8.15
CA LEU A 61 -16.67 2.03 7.35
C LEU A 61 -17.62 3.15 6.95
N GLU A 62 -17.93 4.08 7.87
CA GLU A 62 -18.74 5.27 7.56
C GLU A 62 -18.07 6.14 6.49
N ARG A 63 -16.75 6.33 6.57
CA ARG A 63 -16.01 7.11 5.56
C ARG A 63 -15.94 6.39 4.21
N ILE A 64 -15.76 5.08 4.19
CA ILE A 64 -15.80 4.27 2.95
C ILE A 64 -17.15 4.46 2.27
N GLU A 65 -18.23 4.37 3.02
CA GLU A 65 -19.57 4.58 2.46
C GLU A 65 -19.76 6.00 1.92
N ALA A 66 -19.26 7.02 2.64
CA ALA A 66 -19.46 8.41 2.28
C ALA A 66 -18.65 8.90 1.07
N ILE A 67 -17.38 8.46 0.92
CA ILE A 67 -16.48 9.05 -0.08
C ILE A 67 -15.87 8.02 -1.06
N ASP A 68 -15.85 6.74 -0.72
CA ASP A 68 -15.36 5.70 -1.62
C ASP A 68 -16.46 5.14 -2.51
N ARG A 69 -17.63 4.83 -1.92
CA ARG A 69 -18.80 4.28 -2.61
C ARG A 69 -19.76 5.36 -3.11
N ASN A 70 -19.95 6.41 -2.33
CA ASN A 70 -20.78 7.55 -2.66
C ASN A 70 -19.92 8.82 -2.76
N GLY A 71 -20.56 10.01 -2.89
CA GLY A 71 -19.85 11.28 -3.02
C GLY A 71 -18.83 11.27 -4.16
N PRO A 72 -17.53 11.46 -3.88
CA PRO A 72 -16.47 11.44 -4.88
C PRO A 72 -16.33 10.12 -5.63
N GLN A 73 -16.76 9.01 -5.04
CA GLN A 73 -16.67 7.66 -5.60
C GLN A 73 -15.23 7.31 -6.00
N LEU A 74 -14.35 7.20 -4.99
CA LEU A 74 -12.93 6.90 -5.20
C LEU A 74 -12.72 5.50 -5.76
N ASN A 75 -13.64 4.56 -5.50
CA ASN A 75 -13.60 3.16 -5.94
C ASN A 75 -12.27 2.48 -5.55
N SER A 76 -11.78 2.77 -4.36
CA SER A 76 -10.52 2.24 -3.86
C SER A 76 -10.66 0.89 -3.17
N ILE A 77 -11.88 0.54 -2.71
CA ILE A 77 -12.18 -0.67 -1.96
C ILE A 77 -13.27 -1.46 -2.68
N ILE A 78 -12.96 -2.69 -3.07
CA ILE A 78 -13.90 -3.55 -3.79
C ILE A 78 -14.72 -4.43 -2.86
N GLU A 79 -14.18 -4.76 -1.68
CA GLU A 79 -14.86 -5.63 -0.72
C GLU A 79 -14.55 -5.23 0.72
N ILE A 80 -15.54 -5.30 1.58
CA ILE A 80 -15.41 -5.10 3.03
C ILE A 80 -15.52 -6.46 3.72
N ASN A 81 -14.65 -6.70 4.69
CA ASN A 81 -14.74 -7.87 5.54
C ASN A 81 -16.03 -7.81 6.38
N PRO A 82 -16.98 -8.73 6.18
CA PRO A 82 -18.25 -8.71 6.90
C PRO A 82 -18.07 -8.92 8.40
N GLN A 83 -16.95 -9.51 8.83
CA GLN A 83 -16.64 -9.80 10.23
C GLN A 83 -15.78 -8.71 10.90
N ALA A 84 -15.42 -7.62 10.21
CA ALA A 84 -14.47 -6.63 10.71
C ALA A 84 -14.87 -6.03 12.07
N ILE A 85 -16.15 -5.70 12.25
CA ILE A 85 -16.68 -5.14 13.51
C ILE A 85 -16.59 -6.17 14.65
N GLU A 86 -16.94 -7.43 14.37
CA GLU A 86 -16.90 -8.50 15.36
C GLU A 86 -15.46 -8.81 15.80
N ILE A 87 -14.54 -8.89 14.84
CA ILE A 87 -13.10 -9.06 15.11
C ILE A 87 -12.56 -7.92 15.95
N ALA A 88 -12.90 -6.68 15.62
CA ALA A 88 -12.48 -5.51 16.38
C ALA A 88 -13.00 -5.54 17.83
N ALA A 89 -14.27 -5.90 18.03
CA ALA A 89 -14.85 -6.04 19.38
C ALA A 89 -14.18 -7.16 20.20
N ALA A 90 -13.81 -8.26 19.56
CA ALA A 90 -13.08 -9.35 20.21
C ALA A 90 -11.66 -8.89 20.64
N LEU A 91 -10.98 -8.10 19.81
CA LEU A 91 -9.68 -7.52 20.15
C LEU A 91 -9.77 -6.48 21.28
N ASP A 92 -10.86 -5.69 21.34
CA ASP A 92 -11.12 -4.81 22.48
C ASP A 92 -11.27 -5.59 23.78
N ALA A 93 -12.03 -6.69 23.78
CA ALA A 93 -12.18 -7.57 24.94
C ALA A 93 -10.85 -8.23 25.33
N GLU A 94 -10.03 -8.64 24.35
CA GLU A 94 -8.70 -9.19 24.60
C GLU A 94 -7.77 -8.14 25.23
N ARG A 95 -7.76 -6.89 24.72
CA ARG A 95 -6.98 -5.78 25.30
C ARG A 95 -7.33 -5.53 26.76
N GLN A 96 -8.62 -5.57 27.09
CA GLN A 96 -9.07 -5.40 28.49
C GLN A 96 -8.61 -6.54 29.40
N LYS A 97 -8.58 -7.76 28.90
CA LYS A 97 -8.26 -8.97 29.68
C LYS A 97 -6.76 -9.23 29.79
N SER A 98 -6.01 -9.04 28.72
CA SER A 98 -4.64 -9.55 28.55
C SER A 98 -3.65 -8.47 28.12
N GLY A 99 -4.10 -7.25 27.86
CA GLY A 99 -3.29 -6.17 27.29
C GLY A 99 -3.21 -6.23 25.77
N SER A 100 -2.47 -5.28 25.18
CA SER A 100 -2.23 -5.20 23.75
C SER A 100 -1.19 -6.24 23.30
N ARG A 101 -1.37 -6.84 22.13
CA ARG A 101 -0.36 -7.69 21.48
C ARG A 101 0.83 -6.87 20.94
N GLY A 102 0.66 -5.58 20.75
CA GLY A 102 1.67 -4.69 20.17
C GLY A 102 1.03 -3.56 19.35
N PRO A 103 1.82 -2.81 18.57
CA PRO A 103 1.34 -1.60 17.90
C PRO A 103 0.25 -1.83 16.86
N MET A 104 0.13 -3.04 16.30
CA MET A 104 -0.93 -3.36 15.31
C MET A 104 -2.23 -3.86 15.95
N HIS A 105 -2.28 -4.10 17.27
CA HIS A 105 -3.47 -4.62 17.94
C HIS A 105 -4.67 -3.70 17.80
N GLY A 106 -5.72 -4.15 17.11
CA GLY A 106 -6.94 -3.40 16.85
C GLY A 106 -6.85 -2.36 15.73
N ILE A 107 -5.73 -2.29 15.00
CA ILE A 107 -5.55 -1.34 13.90
C ILE A 107 -6.11 -1.92 12.60
N PRO A 108 -7.01 -1.19 11.91
CA PRO A 108 -7.55 -1.59 10.62
C PRO A 108 -6.52 -1.52 9.49
N VAL A 109 -6.49 -2.59 8.68
CA VAL A 109 -5.61 -2.76 7.51
C VAL A 109 -6.45 -3.15 6.30
N ILE A 110 -6.22 -2.49 5.16
CA ILE A 110 -6.75 -2.89 3.85
C ILE A 110 -5.68 -3.68 3.11
N LEU A 111 -6.09 -4.79 2.48
CA LEU A 111 -5.21 -5.63 1.67
C LEU A 111 -5.53 -5.47 0.18
N LYS A 112 -4.52 -5.40 -0.67
CA LYS A 112 -4.71 -5.49 -2.13
C LYS A 112 -5.40 -6.81 -2.49
N ALA A 113 -6.36 -6.79 -3.41
CA ALA A 113 -7.21 -7.95 -3.70
C ALA A 113 -6.51 -9.09 -4.48
N ASN A 114 -5.20 -9.09 -4.52
CA ASN A 114 -4.38 -10.23 -4.96
C ASN A 114 -3.68 -10.97 -3.80
N ILE A 115 -4.02 -10.63 -2.54
CA ILE A 115 -3.47 -11.24 -1.33
C ILE A 115 -4.55 -12.13 -0.71
N ASP A 116 -4.25 -13.41 -0.52
CA ASP A 116 -5.18 -14.42 -0.04
C ASP A 116 -5.61 -14.20 1.41
N THR A 117 -6.92 -14.37 1.66
CA THR A 117 -7.50 -14.42 3.01
C THR A 117 -8.40 -15.63 3.11
N ALA A 118 -8.23 -16.44 4.16
CA ALA A 118 -9.06 -17.61 4.46
C ALA A 118 -10.28 -17.19 5.30
N ASP A 119 -11.12 -16.34 4.73
CA ASP A 119 -12.35 -15.83 5.32
C ASP A 119 -13.42 -15.68 4.22
N GLU A 120 -14.47 -14.89 4.48
CA GLU A 120 -15.56 -14.72 3.52
C GLU A 120 -15.21 -13.80 2.34
N MET A 121 -14.03 -13.16 2.35
CA MET A 121 -13.62 -12.26 1.27
C MET A 121 -13.00 -13.03 0.09
N GLU A 122 -13.21 -12.49 -1.10
CA GLU A 122 -12.65 -13.04 -2.34
C GLU A 122 -11.20 -12.56 -2.59
N THR A 123 -10.42 -13.38 -3.29
CA THR A 123 -9.11 -12.97 -3.83
C THR A 123 -9.15 -13.08 -5.34
N THR A 124 -9.24 -11.92 -6.02
CA THR A 124 -9.66 -11.87 -7.42
C THR A 124 -8.63 -11.25 -8.37
N ALA A 125 -7.56 -10.63 -7.86
CA ALA A 125 -6.69 -9.75 -8.65
C ALA A 125 -7.48 -8.67 -9.43
N GLY A 126 -8.69 -8.30 -8.98
CA GLY A 126 -9.60 -7.37 -9.64
C GLY A 126 -10.37 -7.96 -10.82
N SER A 127 -10.18 -9.23 -11.15
CA SER A 127 -10.73 -9.86 -12.34
C SER A 127 -12.02 -10.63 -12.08
N LEU A 128 -13.02 -10.43 -12.93
CA LEU A 128 -14.25 -11.24 -12.94
C LEU A 128 -13.99 -12.73 -13.18
N ALA A 129 -12.85 -13.09 -13.76
CA ALA A 129 -12.45 -14.48 -13.95
C ALA A 129 -12.25 -15.26 -12.64
N LEU A 130 -11.93 -14.55 -11.55
CA LEU A 130 -11.76 -15.13 -10.21
C LEU A 130 -12.88 -14.73 -9.24
N LYS A 131 -13.98 -14.20 -9.73
CA LYS A 131 -15.13 -13.90 -8.87
C LYS A 131 -15.64 -15.17 -8.20
N GLY A 132 -15.88 -15.10 -6.88
CA GLY A 132 -16.27 -16.25 -6.04
C GLY A 132 -15.08 -17.12 -5.60
N HIS A 133 -13.83 -16.70 -5.86
CA HIS A 133 -12.67 -17.45 -5.39
C HIS A 133 -12.33 -17.07 -3.94
N HIS A 134 -12.50 -18.03 -3.03
CA HIS A 134 -12.16 -17.94 -1.62
C HIS A 134 -10.97 -18.87 -1.33
N PRO A 135 -9.76 -18.34 -1.12
CA PRO A 135 -8.59 -19.16 -0.82
C PRO A 135 -8.77 -19.97 0.48
N PRO A 136 -8.33 -21.23 0.53
CA PRO A 136 -8.50 -22.07 1.71
C PRO A 136 -7.55 -21.72 2.87
N VAL A 137 -6.52 -20.92 2.62
CA VAL A 137 -5.50 -20.52 3.60
C VAL A 137 -5.15 -19.04 3.43
N ASP A 138 -4.87 -18.36 4.53
CA ASP A 138 -4.34 -17.00 4.52
C ASP A 138 -2.95 -16.96 3.85
N ALA A 139 -2.66 -15.89 3.12
CA ALA A 139 -1.30 -15.54 2.78
C ALA A 139 -0.43 -15.41 4.05
N PHE A 140 0.87 -15.66 3.92
CA PHE A 140 1.76 -15.55 5.08
C PHE A 140 1.65 -14.18 5.76
N VAL A 141 1.69 -13.10 4.99
CA VAL A 141 1.54 -11.74 5.51
C VAL A 141 0.23 -11.52 6.25
N VAL A 142 -0.86 -12.17 5.84
CA VAL A 142 -2.17 -12.07 6.50
C VAL A 142 -2.15 -12.79 7.85
N ARG A 143 -1.55 -14.00 7.92
CA ARG A 143 -1.36 -14.72 9.20
C ARG A 143 -0.57 -13.85 10.18
N LYS A 144 0.55 -13.25 9.73
CA LYS A 144 1.37 -12.37 10.56
C LYS A 144 0.60 -11.15 11.07
N LEU A 145 -0.21 -10.52 10.23
CA LEU A 145 -1.05 -9.40 10.63
C LEU A 145 -2.13 -9.80 11.64
N ARG A 146 -2.79 -10.95 11.45
CA ARG A 146 -3.76 -11.47 12.43
C ARG A 146 -3.09 -11.83 13.75
N GLU A 147 -1.90 -12.42 13.73
CA GLU A 147 -1.08 -12.69 14.92
C GLU A 147 -0.75 -11.40 15.68
N ALA A 148 -0.42 -10.33 14.97
CA ALA A 148 -0.17 -9.00 15.54
C ALA A 148 -1.44 -8.30 16.06
N GLY A 149 -2.62 -8.88 15.84
CA GLY A 149 -3.91 -8.34 16.26
C GLY A 149 -4.46 -7.25 15.32
N ALA A 150 -4.01 -7.17 14.08
CA ALA A 150 -4.59 -6.26 13.10
C ALA A 150 -6.01 -6.69 12.69
N VAL A 151 -6.87 -5.73 12.38
CA VAL A 151 -8.21 -5.97 11.82
C VAL A 151 -8.12 -5.88 10.31
N ILE A 152 -8.27 -7.00 9.60
CA ILE A 152 -8.37 -6.96 8.14
C ILE A 152 -9.74 -6.37 7.78
N LEU A 153 -9.72 -5.12 7.30
CA LEU A 153 -10.93 -4.33 7.05
C LEU A 153 -11.59 -4.66 5.72
N GLY A 154 -10.81 -5.06 4.72
CA GLY A 154 -11.33 -5.37 3.38
C GLY A 154 -10.24 -5.52 2.33
N LYS A 155 -10.69 -5.63 1.07
CA LYS A 155 -9.85 -5.76 -0.12
C LYS A 155 -9.87 -4.48 -0.95
N ALA A 156 -8.67 -3.96 -1.25
CA ALA A 156 -8.48 -2.81 -2.11
C ALA A 156 -8.60 -3.17 -3.59
N ASN A 157 -9.19 -2.27 -4.36
CA ASN A 157 -9.09 -2.31 -5.82
C ASN A 157 -7.63 -2.18 -6.28
N LEU A 158 -7.35 -2.64 -7.49
CA LEU A 158 -6.02 -2.63 -8.08
C LEU A 158 -6.14 -2.49 -9.59
N SER A 159 -5.04 -2.18 -10.25
CA SER A 159 -4.99 -2.42 -11.70
C SER A 159 -5.13 -3.91 -11.94
N GLU A 160 -6.10 -4.32 -12.74
CA GLU A 160 -6.42 -5.73 -12.96
C GLU A 160 -5.17 -6.56 -13.31
N TRP A 161 -5.00 -7.72 -12.65
CA TRP A 161 -3.81 -8.57 -12.77
C TRP A 161 -2.49 -7.81 -12.52
N ALA A 162 -2.52 -6.84 -11.62
CA ALA A 162 -1.38 -6.01 -11.25
C ALA A 162 -0.71 -5.29 -12.44
N ASN A 163 -1.49 -4.84 -13.43
CA ASN A 163 -1.06 -4.24 -14.70
C ASN A 163 -0.39 -5.23 -15.69
N PHE A 164 -0.48 -6.54 -15.49
CA PHE A 164 0.18 -7.51 -16.35
C PHE A 164 -0.79 -8.31 -17.23
N ARG A 165 -1.87 -7.63 -17.73
CA ARG A 165 -2.81 -8.19 -18.69
C ARG A 165 -2.63 -7.63 -20.09
N SER A 166 -2.35 -6.33 -20.21
CA SER A 166 -2.31 -5.62 -21.49
C SER A 166 -1.25 -4.53 -21.50
N THR A 167 -0.60 -4.34 -22.63
CA THR A 167 0.31 -3.22 -22.90
C THR A 167 -0.38 -1.86 -22.86
N HIS A 168 -1.72 -1.82 -22.89
CA HIS A 168 -2.57 -0.62 -22.84
C HIS A 168 -3.37 -0.52 -21.54
N SER A 169 -2.93 -1.21 -20.47
CA SER A 169 -3.59 -1.16 -19.17
C SER A 169 -3.75 0.28 -18.67
N SER A 170 -4.94 0.59 -18.12
CA SER A 170 -5.16 1.81 -17.35
C SER A 170 -4.97 1.49 -15.87
N SER A 171 -3.98 2.11 -15.24
CA SER A 171 -3.71 1.88 -13.82
C SER A 171 -4.91 2.24 -12.95
N GLY A 172 -5.23 1.38 -12.00
CA GLY A 172 -6.36 1.52 -11.09
C GLY A 172 -7.70 1.07 -11.64
N TRP A 173 -7.76 0.56 -12.87
CA TRP A 173 -8.97 -0.05 -13.41
C TRP A 173 -8.98 -1.57 -13.22
N SER A 174 -10.14 -2.09 -12.85
CA SER A 174 -10.40 -3.53 -12.80
C SER A 174 -11.84 -3.85 -13.24
N SER A 175 -12.08 -5.04 -13.79
CA SER A 175 -13.42 -5.46 -14.22
C SER A 175 -14.39 -5.65 -13.05
N ILE A 176 -13.91 -5.86 -11.82
CA ILE A 176 -14.74 -5.92 -10.61
C ILE A 176 -14.99 -4.53 -10.03
N GLY A 177 -13.93 -3.70 -9.87
CA GLY A 177 -14.01 -2.45 -9.12
C GLY A 177 -14.17 -1.20 -9.97
N GLY A 178 -14.07 -1.29 -11.30
CA GLY A 178 -13.99 -0.12 -12.17
C GLY A 178 -12.72 0.70 -11.92
N GLN A 179 -12.76 2.00 -12.22
CA GLN A 179 -11.62 2.90 -12.10
C GLN A 179 -11.49 3.49 -10.69
N THR A 180 -10.39 3.22 -10.01
CA THR A 180 -9.97 3.95 -8.81
C THR A 180 -9.50 5.34 -9.20
N LYS A 181 -9.93 6.37 -8.47
CA LYS A 181 -9.61 7.78 -8.73
C LYS A 181 -8.58 8.32 -7.75
N ASN A 182 -7.75 9.26 -8.21
CA ASN A 182 -6.78 9.93 -7.35
C ASN A 182 -7.50 10.92 -6.42
N PRO A 183 -7.29 10.88 -5.07
CA PRO A 183 -8.02 11.71 -4.13
C PRO A 183 -7.60 13.19 -4.15
N TYR A 184 -6.50 13.55 -4.81
CA TYR A 184 -6.08 14.94 -4.99
C TYR A 184 -6.71 15.61 -6.22
N ASP A 185 -7.07 14.81 -7.23
CA ASP A 185 -7.79 15.25 -8.43
C ASP A 185 -8.47 14.03 -9.05
N LEU A 186 -9.80 13.99 -9.02
CA LEU A 186 -10.62 12.86 -9.45
C LEU A 186 -10.49 12.52 -10.95
N ALA A 187 -9.98 13.45 -11.75
CA ALA A 187 -9.68 13.20 -13.17
C ALA A 187 -8.31 12.54 -13.38
N ARG A 188 -7.50 12.40 -12.32
CA ARG A 188 -6.15 11.89 -12.39
C ARG A 188 -6.07 10.42 -12.01
N ASN A 189 -5.09 9.78 -12.63
CA ASN A 189 -4.78 8.38 -12.37
C ASN A 189 -4.08 8.23 -11.01
N PRO A 190 -4.47 7.25 -10.17
CA PRO A 190 -3.81 6.99 -8.89
C PRO A 190 -2.48 6.23 -9.02
N CYS A 191 -1.99 5.96 -10.23
CA CYS A 191 -0.96 4.95 -10.53
C CYS A 191 -1.40 3.55 -10.06
N GLY A 192 -0.55 2.57 -10.26
CA GLY A 192 -0.81 1.18 -9.88
C GLY A 192 0.46 0.35 -9.76
N SER A 193 0.27 -0.88 -9.50
CA SER A 193 -1.01 -1.60 -9.45
C SER A 193 -1.71 -1.58 -8.10
N SER A 194 -1.07 -1.17 -6.97
CA SER A 194 -1.71 -1.07 -5.65
C SER A 194 -2.51 0.24 -5.49
N SER A 195 -3.33 0.55 -6.48
CA SER A 195 -4.06 1.82 -6.61
C SER A 195 -5.00 2.06 -5.44
N GLY A 196 -5.89 1.12 -5.16
CA GLY A 196 -6.86 1.22 -4.08
C GLY A 196 -6.20 1.25 -2.71
N SER A 197 -5.12 0.47 -2.49
CA SER A 197 -4.36 0.50 -1.22
C SER A 197 -3.81 1.90 -0.94
N ALA A 198 -3.20 2.56 -1.94
CA ALA A 198 -2.68 3.91 -1.79
C ALA A 198 -3.77 4.96 -1.56
N VAL A 199 -4.84 4.90 -2.36
CA VAL A 199 -5.96 5.83 -2.26
C VAL A 199 -6.67 5.70 -0.91
N ALA A 200 -6.90 4.47 -0.43
CA ALA A 200 -7.53 4.22 0.87
C ALA A 200 -6.73 4.85 2.03
N VAL A 201 -5.40 4.71 2.02
CA VAL A 201 -4.52 5.34 3.03
C VAL A 201 -4.52 6.86 2.89
N ALA A 202 -4.38 7.39 1.67
CA ALA A 202 -4.32 8.83 1.39
C ALA A 202 -5.61 9.55 1.81
N ALA A 203 -6.77 8.94 1.55
CA ALA A 203 -8.10 9.47 1.86
C ALA A 203 -8.58 9.15 3.28
N SER A 204 -7.74 8.56 4.14
CA SER A 204 -8.08 8.15 5.50
C SER A 204 -9.32 7.23 5.55
N LEU A 205 -9.36 6.20 4.70
CA LEU A 205 -10.34 5.11 4.72
C LEU A 205 -9.84 3.90 5.51
N THR A 206 -8.60 3.94 5.92
CA THR A 206 -7.90 2.96 6.77
C THR A 206 -6.70 3.63 7.43
N SER A 207 -6.14 2.98 8.46
CA SER A 207 -4.88 3.44 9.06
C SER A 207 -3.70 3.20 8.12
N VAL A 208 -3.58 1.98 7.62
CA VAL A 208 -2.49 1.49 6.75
C VAL A 208 -3.04 0.48 5.75
N ALA A 209 -2.28 0.16 4.71
CA ALA A 209 -2.64 -0.85 3.73
C ALA A 209 -1.42 -1.67 3.29
N VAL A 210 -1.68 -2.87 2.78
CA VAL A 210 -0.68 -3.70 2.12
C VAL A 210 -0.92 -3.67 0.61
N GLY A 211 0.13 -3.30 -0.12
CA GLY A 211 0.22 -3.44 -1.57
C GLY A 211 1.11 -4.59 -1.98
N THR A 212 1.27 -4.80 -3.27
CA THR A 212 2.28 -5.71 -3.84
C THR A 212 3.02 -4.99 -4.96
N GLU A 213 4.28 -5.33 -5.13
CA GLU A 213 5.13 -4.74 -6.16
C GLU A 213 5.97 -5.80 -6.87
N THR A 214 5.92 -5.75 -8.20
CA THR A 214 6.88 -6.39 -9.09
C THR A 214 7.86 -5.35 -9.60
N ASN A 215 7.35 -4.17 -10.06
CA ASN A 215 8.14 -3.00 -10.41
C ASN A 215 7.30 -1.72 -10.29
N GLY A 216 7.50 -0.96 -9.24
CA GLY A 216 6.83 0.32 -9.01
C GLY A 216 5.43 0.23 -8.38
N SER A 217 4.86 -0.95 -8.22
CA SER A 217 3.44 -1.11 -7.86
C SER A 217 3.08 -0.80 -6.39
N VAL A 218 4.04 -0.51 -5.53
CA VAL A 218 3.87 0.08 -4.19
C VAL A 218 4.35 1.53 -4.21
N VAL A 219 5.58 1.76 -4.71
CA VAL A 219 6.19 3.08 -4.61
C VAL A 219 5.54 4.12 -5.53
N CYS A 220 5.10 3.74 -6.75
CA CYS A 220 4.42 4.68 -7.65
C CYS A 220 3.08 5.17 -7.11
N PRO A 221 2.10 4.28 -6.77
CA PRO A 221 0.84 4.74 -6.20
C PRO A 221 1.04 5.46 -4.87
N SER A 222 2.02 5.09 -4.04
CA SER A 222 2.35 5.84 -2.83
C SER A 222 2.80 7.27 -3.14
N SER A 223 3.69 7.45 -4.12
CA SER A 223 4.21 8.76 -4.53
C SER A 223 3.09 9.70 -5.01
N VAL A 224 2.26 9.24 -5.97
CA VAL A 224 1.24 10.11 -6.59
C VAL A 224 0.00 10.32 -5.72
N ASN A 225 -0.15 9.54 -4.63
CA ASN A 225 -1.18 9.73 -3.62
C ASN A 225 -0.65 10.33 -2.31
N GLY A 226 0.61 10.80 -2.30
CA GLY A 226 1.17 11.57 -1.19
C GLY A 226 1.29 10.79 0.11
N ILE A 227 1.64 9.50 0.04
CA ILE A 227 1.86 8.62 1.19
C ILE A 227 3.24 7.97 1.12
N VAL A 228 3.60 7.26 2.18
CA VAL A 228 4.82 6.44 2.27
C VAL A 228 4.53 5.03 1.78
N GLY A 229 5.43 4.48 0.96
CA GLY A 229 5.40 3.08 0.55
C GLY A 229 6.79 2.47 0.62
N ILE A 230 6.90 1.27 1.17
CA ILE A 230 8.15 0.52 1.24
C ILE A 230 8.06 -0.68 0.28
N LYS A 231 9.01 -0.77 -0.65
CA LYS A 231 9.32 -2.00 -1.35
C LYS A 231 10.46 -2.70 -0.60
N PRO A 232 10.18 -3.77 0.13
CA PRO A 232 11.21 -4.49 0.89
C PRO A 232 12.31 -5.10 0.01
N THR A 233 13.43 -5.43 0.61
CA THR A 233 14.36 -6.40 0.05
C THR A 233 13.63 -7.73 -0.15
N LEU A 234 13.83 -8.32 -1.31
CA LEU A 234 13.22 -9.59 -1.68
C LEU A 234 13.64 -10.68 -0.67
N GLY A 235 12.67 -11.47 -0.20
CA GLY A 235 12.87 -12.49 0.83
C GLY A 235 12.58 -12.06 2.26
N LEU A 236 12.47 -10.74 2.58
CA LEU A 236 12.05 -10.30 3.92
C LEU A 236 10.56 -10.50 4.19
N VAL A 237 9.75 -10.40 3.15
CA VAL A 237 8.30 -10.60 3.22
C VAL A 237 7.93 -11.76 2.30
N SER A 238 7.33 -12.80 2.86
CA SER A 238 6.92 -13.97 2.09
C SER A 238 5.86 -13.63 1.04
N ARG A 239 5.94 -14.30 -0.10
CA ARG A 239 5.00 -14.21 -1.22
C ARG A 239 3.96 -15.32 -1.21
N SER A 240 4.01 -16.24 -0.23
CA SER A 240 3.05 -17.36 -0.14
C SER A 240 1.63 -16.83 0.03
N GLY A 241 0.73 -17.25 -0.87
CA GLY A 241 -0.67 -16.80 -0.89
C GLY A 241 -0.85 -15.42 -1.53
N ILE A 242 0.05 -15.01 -2.42
CA ILE A 242 -0.10 -13.79 -3.23
C ILE A 242 -0.15 -14.20 -4.70
N ILE A 243 -1.17 -13.72 -5.44
CA ILE A 243 -1.27 -13.95 -6.89
C ILE A 243 -0.04 -13.31 -7.55
N PRO A 244 0.81 -14.09 -8.26
CA PRO A 244 2.11 -13.65 -8.72
C PRO A 244 2.07 -12.91 -10.06
N ILE A 245 3.13 -12.13 -10.32
CA ILE A 245 3.60 -11.81 -11.67
C ILE A 245 4.91 -12.55 -11.92
N ALA A 246 5.92 -12.35 -11.04
CA ALA A 246 7.25 -12.88 -11.27
C ALA A 246 7.99 -13.12 -9.95
N HIS A 247 8.34 -14.36 -9.67
CA HIS A 247 9.00 -14.75 -8.41
C HIS A 247 10.39 -14.10 -8.22
N SER A 248 11.04 -13.64 -9.28
CA SER A 248 12.34 -12.97 -9.17
C SER A 248 12.25 -11.52 -8.68
N GLN A 249 11.03 -10.92 -8.62
CA GLN A 249 10.83 -9.51 -8.28
C GLN A 249 9.69 -9.25 -7.29
N ASP A 250 8.67 -10.12 -7.22
CA ASP A 250 7.45 -9.89 -6.43
C ASP A 250 7.71 -9.78 -4.93
N THR A 251 7.08 -8.80 -4.30
CA THR A 251 7.03 -8.65 -2.85
C THR A 251 5.74 -7.95 -2.42
N ALA A 252 5.25 -8.24 -1.20
CA ALA A 252 4.28 -7.36 -0.57
C ALA A 252 4.99 -6.18 0.11
N GLY A 253 4.34 -5.01 0.13
CA GLY A 253 4.91 -3.81 0.72
C GLY A 253 3.90 -3.01 1.53
N PRO A 254 4.32 -2.49 2.70
CA PRO A 254 3.49 -1.65 3.56
C PRO A 254 3.32 -0.25 2.98
N MET A 255 2.13 0.30 3.16
CA MET A 255 1.75 1.65 2.75
C MET A 255 1.10 2.37 3.95
N GLY A 256 1.62 3.56 4.30
CA GLY A 256 1.19 4.33 5.44
C GLY A 256 1.23 5.84 5.18
N ARG A 257 0.57 6.65 6.02
CA ARG A 257 0.65 8.10 5.91
C ARG A 257 1.98 8.66 6.38
N THR A 258 2.64 7.94 7.31
CA THR A 258 3.95 8.29 7.86
C THR A 258 4.95 7.16 7.68
N VAL A 259 6.24 7.49 7.71
CA VAL A 259 7.32 6.49 7.69
C VAL A 259 7.21 5.55 8.90
N LYS A 260 6.82 6.09 10.07
CA LYS A 260 6.65 5.28 11.28
C LYS A 260 5.51 4.28 11.15
N ASP A 261 4.35 4.67 10.59
CA ASP A 261 3.23 3.76 10.34
C ASP A 261 3.60 2.65 9.36
N ALA A 262 4.28 3.02 8.26
CA ALA A 262 4.77 2.04 7.29
C ALA A 262 5.79 1.08 7.90
N ALA A 263 6.69 1.56 8.78
CA ALA A 263 7.67 0.73 9.49
C ALA A 263 7.01 -0.21 10.51
N ILE A 264 5.97 0.24 11.23
CA ILE A 264 5.19 -0.59 12.15
C ILE A 264 4.50 -1.72 11.38
N LEU A 265 3.85 -1.40 10.26
CA LEU A 265 3.20 -2.40 9.42
C LEU A 265 4.24 -3.37 8.83
N PHE A 266 5.38 -2.85 8.35
CA PHE A 266 6.48 -3.66 7.84
C PHE A 266 6.97 -4.68 8.87
N ALA A 267 7.27 -4.25 10.09
CA ALA A 267 7.71 -5.12 11.18
C ALA A 267 6.68 -6.22 11.50
N ALA A 268 5.38 -5.94 11.32
CA ALA A 268 4.33 -6.93 11.53
C ALA A 268 4.15 -7.92 10.36
N MET A 269 4.70 -7.63 9.18
CA MET A 269 4.59 -8.48 7.98
C MET A 269 5.78 -9.42 7.80
N ILE A 270 6.92 -9.11 8.40
CA ILE A 270 8.18 -9.84 8.23
C ILE A 270 8.15 -11.17 8.97
N GLY A 271 8.77 -12.18 8.38
CA GLY A 271 8.99 -13.48 9.02
C GLY A 271 9.54 -14.49 8.05
N GLU A 272 10.26 -15.46 8.58
CA GLU A 272 10.69 -16.63 7.82
C GLU A 272 9.48 -17.51 7.47
N ASP A 273 9.35 -17.84 6.19
CA ASP A 273 8.31 -18.75 5.69
C ASP A 273 8.97 -19.89 4.92
N PRO A 274 9.02 -21.10 5.49
CA PRO A 274 9.59 -22.27 4.80
C PRO A 274 8.88 -22.63 3.48
N ALA A 275 7.69 -22.09 3.23
CA ALA A 275 6.96 -22.30 1.99
C ALA A 275 7.38 -21.32 0.87
N ASP A 276 8.08 -20.24 1.20
CA ASP A 276 8.64 -19.33 0.19
C ASP A 276 10.00 -19.82 -0.27
N PRO A 277 10.25 -19.95 -1.59
CA PRO A 277 11.55 -20.37 -2.13
C PRO A 277 12.75 -19.50 -1.70
N LEU A 278 12.51 -18.32 -1.13
CA LEU A 278 13.54 -17.42 -0.61
C LEU A 278 13.75 -17.53 0.92
N ALA A 279 13.18 -18.53 1.58
CA ALA A 279 13.36 -18.73 3.01
C ALA A 279 14.85 -18.83 3.41
N ASP A 280 15.68 -19.47 2.59
CA ASP A 280 17.12 -19.67 2.86
C ASP A 280 17.95 -18.36 2.92
N ILE A 281 17.44 -17.25 2.35
CA ILE A 281 18.11 -15.94 2.42
C ILE A 281 17.57 -15.05 3.53
N PHE A 282 16.59 -15.52 4.30
CA PHE A 282 16.05 -14.76 5.42
C PHE A 282 17.13 -14.55 6.49
N PRO A 283 17.33 -13.31 7.00
CA PRO A 283 18.41 -13.03 7.93
C PRO A 283 18.23 -13.72 9.29
N ASP A 284 19.31 -14.23 9.88
CA ASP A 284 19.32 -14.82 11.24
C ASP A 284 18.84 -13.86 12.31
N SER A 285 18.98 -12.55 12.08
CA SER A 285 18.54 -11.50 13.00
C SER A 285 18.00 -10.30 12.23
N LEU A 286 16.91 -9.74 12.71
CA LEU A 286 16.30 -8.54 12.13
C LEU A 286 16.66 -7.31 12.96
N PRO A 287 16.91 -6.16 12.32
CA PRO A 287 17.03 -4.89 13.02
C PRO A 287 15.69 -4.45 13.59
N ASP A 288 15.73 -3.60 14.61
CA ASP A 288 14.52 -2.93 15.09
C ASP A 288 14.13 -1.79 14.14
N PHE A 289 13.18 -2.04 13.27
CA PHE A 289 12.73 -1.08 12.24
C PHE A 289 12.01 0.14 12.81
N VAL A 290 11.47 0.04 14.01
CA VAL A 290 10.67 1.10 14.66
C VAL A 290 11.46 1.79 15.76
N GLY A 291 12.07 1.05 16.68
CA GLY A 291 12.81 1.62 17.79
C GLY A 291 14.12 2.31 17.39
N SER A 292 14.64 2.00 16.19
CA SER A 292 15.84 2.63 15.64
C SER A 292 15.59 3.96 14.91
N LEU A 293 14.34 4.43 14.82
CA LEU A 293 13.99 5.68 14.15
C LEU A 293 14.58 6.90 14.89
N SER A 294 15.30 7.74 14.15
CA SER A 294 15.94 8.94 14.69
C SER A 294 15.84 10.11 13.72
N LYS A 295 15.53 11.29 14.24
CA LYS A 295 15.58 12.54 13.46
C LYS A 295 17.00 12.93 13.03
N ASP A 296 18.02 12.37 13.70
CA ASP A 296 19.43 12.62 13.43
C ASP A 296 20.05 11.59 12.46
N ALA A 297 19.26 10.68 11.87
CA ALA A 297 19.76 9.61 11.01
C ALA A 297 20.49 10.09 9.75
N LEU A 298 20.22 11.33 9.31
CA LEU A 298 20.87 11.97 8.15
C LEU A 298 22.20 12.64 8.49
N LYS A 299 22.50 12.84 9.77
CA LYS A 299 23.76 13.46 10.20
C LYS A 299 24.96 12.59 9.84
N GLY A 300 25.80 13.09 8.94
CA GLY A 300 26.97 12.37 8.41
C GLY A 300 26.65 11.25 7.41
N ALA A 301 25.37 11.08 7.04
CA ALA A 301 24.99 10.16 5.96
C ALA A 301 25.50 10.68 4.60
N ARG A 302 25.90 9.76 3.72
CA ARG A 302 26.32 10.08 2.36
C ARG A 302 25.25 9.63 1.37
N ILE A 303 24.65 10.58 0.66
CA ILE A 303 23.51 10.36 -0.23
C ILE A 303 23.87 10.69 -1.67
N GLY A 304 23.70 9.70 -2.56
CA GLY A 304 23.90 9.91 -4.00
C GLY A 304 22.62 10.36 -4.70
N VAL A 305 22.72 11.29 -5.62
CA VAL A 305 21.57 11.74 -6.43
C VAL A 305 21.62 11.06 -7.80
N TYR A 306 20.71 10.10 -8.01
CA TYR A 306 20.58 9.40 -9.28
C TYR A 306 19.75 10.23 -10.25
N ARG A 307 20.41 10.84 -11.25
CA ARG A 307 19.77 11.74 -12.23
C ARG A 307 19.47 11.07 -13.58
N GLY A 308 20.05 9.93 -13.88
CA GLY A 308 19.97 9.25 -15.18
C GLY A 308 18.55 8.91 -15.62
N HIS A 309 18.21 7.66 -15.75
CA HIS A 309 16.88 7.19 -16.20
C HIS A 309 15.70 7.55 -15.26
N SER A 310 15.96 8.24 -14.16
CA SER A 310 14.90 8.77 -13.28
C SER A 310 14.10 9.92 -13.90
N GLY A 311 14.51 10.44 -15.07
CA GLY A 311 13.81 11.50 -15.80
C GLY A 311 14.17 12.91 -15.37
N ALA A 312 15.38 13.14 -14.84
CA ALA A 312 15.89 14.49 -14.59
C ALA A 312 15.88 15.33 -15.87
N GLY A 313 15.45 16.61 -15.76
CA GLY A 313 15.30 17.51 -16.90
C GLY A 313 14.02 17.33 -17.73
N VAL A 314 13.17 16.36 -17.39
CA VAL A 314 11.89 16.15 -18.09
C VAL A 314 10.83 17.16 -17.63
N ASP A 315 10.78 17.47 -16.35
CA ASP A 315 9.86 18.45 -15.77
C ASP A 315 10.59 19.32 -14.73
N ALA A 316 10.86 20.58 -15.09
CA ALA A 316 11.57 21.51 -14.22
C ALA A 316 10.90 21.76 -12.85
N ARG A 317 9.60 21.44 -12.69
CA ARG A 317 8.89 21.53 -11.41
C ARG A 317 9.25 20.35 -10.51
N VAL A 318 9.44 19.17 -11.08
CA VAL A 318 9.93 17.98 -10.36
C VAL A 318 11.40 18.16 -10.02
N ASP A 319 12.22 18.66 -10.97
CA ASP A 319 13.64 18.96 -10.72
C ASP A 319 13.81 19.89 -9.52
N ARG A 320 12.97 20.93 -9.39
CA ARG A 320 12.99 21.84 -8.24
C ARG A 320 12.71 21.12 -6.92
N ILE A 321 11.78 20.16 -6.90
CA ILE A 321 11.52 19.35 -5.70
C ILE A 321 12.74 18.49 -5.33
N VAL A 322 13.47 17.98 -6.33
CA VAL A 322 14.75 17.28 -6.10
C VAL A 322 15.77 18.21 -5.47
N GLU A 323 15.92 19.44 -5.98
CA GLU A 323 16.85 20.43 -5.41
C GLU A 323 16.44 20.85 -3.97
N ASP A 324 15.15 21.05 -3.70
CA ASP A 324 14.64 21.33 -2.36
C ASP A 324 14.88 20.14 -1.40
N THR A 325 14.78 18.91 -1.91
CA THR A 325 15.14 17.70 -1.17
C THR A 325 16.63 17.68 -0.84
N ILE A 326 17.50 17.95 -1.81
CA ILE A 326 18.96 18.03 -1.60
C ILE A 326 19.29 19.09 -0.54
N ALA A 327 18.69 20.26 -0.63
CA ALA A 327 18.88 21.33 0.35
C ALA A 327 18.43 20.88 1.76
N THR A 328 17.29 20.18 1.88
CA THR A 328 16.80 19.65 3.15
C THR A 328 17.77 18.61 3.73
N LEU A 329 18.20 17.62 2.93
CA LEU A 329 19.16 16.59 3.36
C LEU A 329 20.48 17.22 3.83
N THR A 330 21.01 18.20 3.08
CA THR A 330 22.22 18.93 3.44
C THR A 330 22.06 19.68 4.76
N SER A 331 20.90 20.32 4.99
CA SER A 331 20.62 21.05 6.24
C SER A 331 20.56 20.12 7.46
N LEU A 332 20.24 18.83 7.25
CA LEU A 332 20.24 17.80 8.27
C LEU A 332 21.61 17.12 8.44
N GLY A 333 22.64 17.61 7.76
CA GLY A 333 24.01 17.16 7.89
C GLY A 333 24.40 15.98 7.00
N ALA A 334 23.62 15.69 5.97
CA ALA A 334 24.01 14.72 4.95
C ALA A 334 25.06 15.31 3.99
N GLU A 335 25.98 14.47 3.55
CA GLU A 335 26.90 14.77 2.44
C GLU A 335 26.28 14.27 1.13
N ILE A 336 26.17 15.16 0.15
CA ILE A 336 25.55 14.88 -1.14
C ILE A 336 26.61 14.60 -2.20
N VAL A 337 26.40 13.54 -2.96
CA VAL A 337 27.19 13.19 -4.15
C VAL A 337 26.27 13.25 -5.37
N ASP A 338 26.48 14.23 -6.24
CA ASP A 338 25.60 14.57 -7.37
C ASP A 338 26.42 15.00 -8.59
N PRO A 339 26.21 14.42 -9.77
CA PRO A 339 25.30 13.31 -10.07
C PRO A 339 25.91 11.92 -9.80
N ILE A 340 25.03 10.94 -9.61
CA ILE A 340 25.37 9.53 -9.73
C ILE A 340 24.82 9.00 -11.05
N GLU A 341 25.67 8.39 -11.84
CA GLU A 341 25.32 7.75 -13.10
C GLU A 341 25.37 6.23 -12.94
N ILE A 342 24.33 5.53 -13.44
CA ILE A 342 24.22 4.09 -13.50
C ILE A 342 23.81 3.71 -14.92
N ASP A 343 24.64 2.90 -15.57
CA ASP A 343 24.30 2.34 -16.88
C ASP A 343 23.25 1.24 -16.72
N THR A 344 22.11 1.45 -17.36
CA THR A 344 20.96 0.53 -17.34
C THR A 344 20.62 0.01 -18.74
N GLU A 345 21.54 0.14 -19.72
CA GLU A 345 21.31 -0.31 -21.09
C GLU A 345 20.97 -1.82 -21.12
N GLY A 346 19.89 -2.17 -21.80
CA GLY A 346 19.40 -3.54 -21.94
C GLY A 346 18.65 -4.09 -20.71
N MET A 347 18.69 -3.43 -19.55
CA MET A 347 18.04 -3.91 -18.32
C MET A 347 16.52 -4.10 -18.49
N GLY A 348 15.82 -3.09 -19.02
CA GLY A 348 14.37 -3.15 -19.21
C GLY A 348 13.94 -4.23 -20.21
N LYS A 349 14.70 -4.42 -21.31
CA LYS A 349 14.40 -5.48 -22.28
C LYS A 349 14.58 -6.87 -21.65
N ALA A 350 15.63 -7.06 -20.86
CA ALA A 350 15.87 -8.32 -20.16
C ALA A 350 14.78 -8.60 -19.12
N GLN A 351 14.41 -7.59 -18.32
CA GLN A 351 13.30 -7.70 -17.38
C GLN A 351 11.99 -8.13 -18.06
N HIS A 352 11.62 -7.48 -19.16
CA HIS A 352 10.35 -7.76 -19.85
C HIS A 352 10.26 -9.22 -20.27
N GLU A 353 11.34 -9.79 -20.78
CA GLU A 353 11.40 -11.21 -21.13
C GLU A 353 11.23 -12.10 -19.89
N VAL A 354 11.91 -11.79 -18.78
CA VAL A 354 11.80 -12.53 -17.52
C VAL A 354 10.35 -12.56 -17.03
N LEU A 355 9.69 -11.42 -17.01
CA LEU A 355 8.32 -11.30 -16.51
C LEU A 355 7.35 -12.22 -17.26
N PHE A 356 7.44 -12.34 -18.58
CA PHE A 356 6.55 -13.21 -19.35
C PHE A 356 6.74 -14.70 -19.06
N TYR A 357 8.00 -15.15 -18.91
CA TYR A 357 8.28 -16.56 -18.58
C TYR A 357 7.80 -16.91 -17.18
N GLU A 358 8.12 -16.06 -16.20
CA GLU A 358 7.77 -16.29 -14.80
C GLU A 358 6.26 -16.18 -14.61
N PHE A 359 5.59 -15.18 -15.23
CA PHE A 359 4.14 -15.01 -15.12
C PHE A 359 3.37 -16.27 -15.50
N LYS A 360 3.67 -16.86 -16.68
CA LYS A 360 3.01 -18.10 -17.10
C LYS A 360 3.21 -19.23 -16.09
N THR A 361 4.45 -19.43 -15.66
CA THR A 361 4.80 -20.53 -14.77
C THR A 361 4.19 -20.35 -13.39
N ASP A 362 4.38 -19.18 -12.80
CA ASP A 362 3.98 -18.88 -11.42
C ASP A 362 2.45 -18.77 -11.28
N LEU A 363 1.79 -18.11 -12.25
CA LEU A 363 0.34 -17.97 -12.23
C LEU A 363 -0.35 -19.33 -12.40
N ASN A 364 0.13 -20.20 -13.30
CA ASN A 364 -0.41 -21.56 -13.44
C ASN A 364 -0.27 -22.34 -12.13
N ALA A 365 0.90 -22.28 -11.49
CA ALA A 365 1.14 -22.94 -10.23
C ALA A 365 0.25 -22.41 -9.09
N TYR A 366 0.04 -21.09 -9.03
CA TYR A 366 -0.88 -20.47 -8.07
C TYR A 366 -2.32 -20.94 -8.29
N LEU A 367 -2.83 -20.83 -9.51
CA LEU A 367 -4.22 -21.17 -9.85
C LEU A 367 -4.53 -22.65 -9.58
N GLU A 368 -3.60 -23.55 -9.91
CA GLU A 368 -3.75 -24.98 -9.62
C GLU A 368 -3.79 -25.24 -8.11
N LYS A 369 -2.91 -24.61 -7.34
CA LYS A 369 -2.80 -24.81 -5.88
C LYS A 369 -3.91 -24.14 -5.09
N SER A 370 -4.41 -22.99 -5.53
CA SER A 370 -5.42 -22.19 -4.82
C SER A 370 -6.83 -22.77 -4.88
N GLY A 371 -7.09 -23.71 -5.81
CA GLY A 371 -8.41 -24.27 -6.03
C GLY A 371 -9.35 -23.33 -6.80
N ALA A 372 -8.81 -22.33 -7.51
CA ALA A 372 -9.59 -21.47 -8.38
C ALA A 372 -10.33 -22.27 -9.47
N ALA A 373 -11.53 -21.82 -9.84
CA ALA A 373 -12.34 -22.49 -10.88
C ALA A 373 -11.63 -22.49 -12.24
N ILE A 374 -10.88 -21.43 -12.55
CA ILE A 374 -9.99 -21.35 -13.70
C ILE A 374 -8.58 -21.60 -13.21
N ASN A 375 -7.95 -22.67 -13.67
CA ASN A 375 -6.71 -23.23 -13.14
C ASN A 375 -5.46 -22.99 -14.02
N SER A 376 -5.57 -22.14 -15.05
CA SER A 376 -4.44 -21.86 -15.95
C SER A 376 -4.57 -20.51 -16.66
N LEU A 377 -3.44 -19.96 -17.11
CA LEU A 377 -3.38 -18.77 -17.95
C LEU A 377 -4.18 -18.97 -19.27
N ALA A 378 -4.12 -20.17 -19.86
CA ALA A 378 -4.91 -20.49 -21.04
C ALA A 378 -6.41 -20.38 -20.76
N GLY A 379 -6.88 -20.89 -19.64
CA GLY A 379 -8.28 -20.76 -19.23
C GLY A 379 -8.69 -19.31 -18.94
N LEU A 380 -7.80 -18.48 -18.40
CA LEU A 380 -8.05 -17.04 -18.22
C LEU A 380 -8.17 -16.32 -19.56
N ILE A 381 -7.32 -16.65 -20.53
CA ILE A 381 -7.39 -16.10 -21.89
C ILE A 381 -8.74 -16.43 -22.54
N GLU A 382 -9.18 -17.70 -22.47
CA GLU A 382 -10.47 -18.16 -23.01
C GLU A 382 -11.65 -17.47 -22.31
N PHE A 383 -11.59 -17.33 -20.98
CA PHE A 383 -12.60 -16.60 -20.22
C PHE A 383 -12.72 -15.15 -20.70
N ASN A 384 -11.58 -14.45 -20.84
CA ASN A 384 -11.56 -13.05 -21.27
C ASN A 384 -12.10 -12.89 -22.71
N GLU A 385 -11.78 -13.80 -23.62
CA GLU A 385 -12.32 -13.79 -25.00
C GLU A 385 -13.83 -13.98 -25.01
N THR A 386 -14.32 -14.94 -24.19
CA THR A 386 -15.75 -15.27 -24.12
C THR A 386 -16.58 -14.14 -23.49
N HIS A 387 -15.98 -13.36 -22.57
CA HIS A 387 -16.64 -12.29 -21.82
C HIS A 387 -16.08 -10.91 -22.19
N SER A 388 -15.52 -10.74 -23.38
CA SER A 388 -14.77 -9.55 -23.81
C SER A 388 -15.51 -8.23 -23.60
N ASP A 389 -16.81 -8.19 -23.87
CA ASP A 389 -17.63 -6.99 -23.67
C ASP A 389 -17.66 -6.49 -22.22
N THR A 390 -17.43 -7.39 -21.24
CA THR A 390 -17.48 -7.09 -19.82
C THR A 390 -16.10 -6.92 -19.22
N VAL A 391 -15.15 -7.79 -19.59
CA VAL A 391 -13.82 -7.82 -18.96
C VAL A 391 -12.75 -7.07 -19.76
N MET A 392 -13.00 -6.79 -21.03
CA MET A 392 -12.08 -6.05 -21.91
C MET A 392 -12.73 -4.81 -22.57
N PRO A 393 -13.60 -4.03 -21.89
CA PRO A 393 -14.26 -2.89 -22.52
C PRO A 393 -13.31 -1.72 -22.80
N ILE A 394 -12.12 -1.72 -22.20
CA ILE A 394 -11.15 -0.62 -22.25
C ILE A 394 -9.85 -1.06 -22.93
N PHE A 395 -9.29 -2.20 -22.53
CA PHE A 395 -8.03 -2.74 -23.06
C PHE A 395 -8.08 -4.28 -23.15
N GLY A 396 -7.23 -4.84 -24.01
CA GLY A 396 -7.15 -6.27 -24.30
C GLY A 396 -6.34 -7.10 -23.31
N GLN A 397 -5.67 -8.14 -23.82
CA GLN A 397 -4.90 -9.10 -23.03
C GLN A 397 -3.57 -9.48 -23.72
N GLU A 398 -2.89 -8.50 -24.31
CA GLU A 398 -1.70 -8.71 -25.12
C GLU A 398 -0.57 -9.37 -24.32
N ASP A 399 -0.39 -8.97 -23.04
CA ASP A 399 0.64 -9.55 -22.18
C ASP A 399 0.32 -11.00 -21.80
N PHE A 400 -0.95 -11.35 -21.62
CA PHE A 400 -1.37 -12.74 -21.42
C PHE A 400 -1.06 -13.61 -22.63
N LEU A 401 -1.38 -13.11 -23.83
CA LEU A 401 -1.12 -13.81 -25.08
C LEU A 401 0.39 -14.01 -25.29
N GLU A 402 1.20 -12.98 -25.04
CA GLU A 402 2.67 -13.08 -25.14
C GLU A 402 3.24 -14.06 -24.09
N ALA A 403 2.80 -13.96 -22.82
CA ALA A 403 3.23 -14.90 -21.78
C ALA A 403 2.88 -16.35 -22.11
N GLN A 404 1.67 -16.58 -22.69
CA GLN A 404 1.24 -17.93 -23.06
C GLN A 404 2.16 -18.59 -24.11
N THR A 405 2.87 -17.81 -24.93
CA THR A 405 3.83 -18.35 -25.92
C THR A 405 5.13 -18.84 -25.30
N LYS A 406 5.45 -18.48 -24.05
CA LYS A 406 6.74 -18.79 -23.43
C LYS A 406 6.89 -20.27 -23.09
N GLY A 407 8.13 -20.73 -23.19
CA GLY A 407 8.57 -22.08 -22.81
C GLY A 407 8.78 -22.23 -21.29
N PRO A 408 9.50 -23.28 -20.89
CA PRO A 408 9.83 -23.53 -19.49
C PRO A 408 10.94 -22.58 -19.00
N LEU A 409 11.05 -22.42 -17.67
CA LEU A 409 12.11 -21.59 -17.04
C LEU A 409 13.54 -22.14 -17.24
N THR A 410 13.69 -23.28 -17.91
CA THR A 410 14.99 -23.85 -18.31
C THR A 410 15.47 -23.33 -19.68
N ASP A 411 14.66 -22.56 -20.38
CA ASP A 411 15.04 -21.99 -21.67
C ASP A 411 16.24 -21.05 -21.52
N GLU A 412 17.23 -21.22 -22.42
CA GLU A 412 18.44 -20.39 -22.42
C GLU A 412 18.11 -18.88 -22.53
N LYS A 413 17.08 -18.54 -23.31
CA LYS A 413 16.62 -17.17 -23.47
C LYS A 413 16.19 -16.55 -22.15
N TYR A 414 15.42 -17.28 -21.34
CA TYR A 414 15.00 -16.84 -20.01
C TYR A 414 16.19 -16.72 -19.05
N LEU A 415 17.04 -17.78 -18.98
CA LEU A 415 18.20 -17.80 -18.07
C LEU A 415 19.16 -16.63 -18.35
N ASN A 416 19.43 -16.35 -19.63
CA ASN A 416 20.28 -15.23 -20.05
C ASN A 416 19.63 -13.87 -19.72
N ALA A 417 18.31 -13.73 -19.91
CA ALA A 417 17.58 -12.52 -19.59
C ALA A 417 17.62 -12.23 -18.07
N LEU A 418 17.34 -13.25 -17.25
CA LEU A 418 17.36 -13.14 -15.78
C LEU A 418 18.76 -12.76 -15.27
N ALA A 419 19.80 -13.47 -15.75
CA ALA A 419 21.18 -13.20 -15.38
C ALA A 419 21.60 -11.76 -15.76
N ASN A 420 21.22 -11.30 -16.96
CA ASN A 420 21.54 -9.94 -17.42
C ASN A 420 20.79 -8.88 -16.62
N ALA A 421 19.51 -9.05 -16.38
CA ALA A 421 18.69 -8.10 -15.62
C ALA A 421 19.25 -7.91 -14.19
N LYS A 422 19.50 -9.01 -13.49
CA LYS A 422 20.12 -9.00 -12.14
C LYS A 422 21.52 -8.40 -12.15
N ARG A 423 22.38 -8.82 -13.07
CA ARG A 423 23.74 -8.32 -13.17
C ARG A 423 23.79 -6.81 -13.36
N ILE A 424 22.98 -6.26 -14.28
CA ILE A 424 22.98 -4.83 -14.58
C ILE A 424 22.47 -4.04 -13.36
N SER A 425 21.33 -4.41 -12.79
CA SER A 425 20.70 -3.69 -11.69
C SER A 425 21.52 -3.78 -10.39
N GLN A 426 21.93 -4.97 -9.99
CA GLN A 426 22.73 -5.19 -8.77
C GLN A 426 24.12 -4.55 -8.87
N SER A 427 24.84 -4.76 -10.00
CA SER A 427 26.15 -4.12 -10.19
C SER A 427 26.03 -2.61 -10.23
N GLY A 428 24.98 -2.08 -10.86
CA GLY A 428 24.74 -0.64 -10.93
C GLY A 428 24.61 -0.02 -9.54
N ILE A 429 23.72 -0.55 -8.71
CA ILE A 429 23.50 -0.07 -7.34
C ILE A 429 24.77 -0.30 -6.49
N ASN A 430 25.31 -1.52 -6.47
CA ASN A 430 26.46 -1.87 -5.63
C ASN A 430 27.69 -1.04 -5.94
N ASN A 431 27.99 -0.81 -7.23
CA ASN A 431 29.12 0.03 -7.65
C ASN A 431 28.90 1.49 -7.27
N ALA A 432 27.69 2.03 -7.46
CA ALA A 432 27.35 3.39 -7.07
C ALA A 432 27.54 3.60 -5.56
N LEU A 433 26.99 2.70 -4.73
CA LEU A 433 27.12 2.76 -3.29
C LEU A 433 28.57 2.61 -2.82
N LYS A 434 29.28 1.59 -3.32
CA LYS A 434 30.65 1.26 -2.88
C LYS A 434 31.66 2.33 -3.31
N ASN A 435 31.66 2.73 -4.60
CA ASN A 435 32.68 3.63 -5.15
C ASN A 435 32.57 5.04 -4.55
N ASN A 436 31.35 5.46 -4.19
CA ASN A 436 31.08 6.76 -3.62
C ASN A 436 30.85 6.72 -2.10
N LYS A 437 30.94 5.55 -1.46
CA LYS A 437 30.72 5.32 -0.03
C LYS A 437 29.35 5.83 0.42
N LEU A 438 28.30 5.52 -0.32
CA LEU A 438 26.95 6.02 -0.06
C LEU A 438 26.18 5.12 0.89
N ASP A 439 25.35 5.74 1.73
CA ASP A 439 24.32 5.05 2.51
C ASP A 439 23.09 4.73 1.68
N ALA A 440 22.73 5.59 0.73
CA ALA A 440 21.59 5.43 -0.16
C ALA A 440 21.72 6.28 -1.42
N LEU A 441 20.94 5.94 -2.44
CA LEU A 441 20.64 6.79 -3.58
C LEU A 441 19.29 7.46 -3.36
N ILE A 442 19.11 8.68 -3.90
CA ILE A 442 17.79 9.33 -4.02
C ILE A 442 17.48 9.63 -5.48
N ALA A 443 16.18 9.57 -5.79
CA ALA A 443 15.63 9.97 -7.09
C ALA A 443 14.14 10.30 -6.95
N PRO A 444 13.54 11.12 -7.86
CA PRO A 444 12.09 11.25 -7.89
C PRO A 444 11.45 9.89 -8.13
N THR A 445 10.48 9.51 -7.29
CA THR A 445 9.83 8.21 -7.39
C THR A 445 9.04 8.11 -8.69
N ARG A 446 8.23 9.14 -8.95
CA ARG A 446 7.38 9.25 -10.14
C ARG A 446 7.13 10.73 -10.45
N GLY A 447 6.81 11.03 -11.72
CA GLY A 447 6.27 12.34 -12.11
C GLY A 447 4.86 12.58 -11.57
N PRO A 448 4.29 13.77 -11.78
CA PRO A 448 2.92 14.08 -11.36
C PRO A 448 1.91 13.09 -11.92
N ALA A 449 0.84 12.82 -11.16
CA ALA A 449 -0.27 12.00 -11.61
C ALA A 449 -0.80 12.51 -12.97
N TRP A 450 -0.94 11.60 -13.96
CA TRP A 450 -1.47 11.88 -15.30
C TRP A 450 -3.00 11.78 -15.32
N LEU A 451 -3.63 12.27 -16.38
CA LEU A 451 -5.08 12.11 -16.55
C LEU A 451 -5.42 10.63 -16.79
N THR A 452 -6.52 10.17 -16.23
CA THR A 452 -7.07 8.86 -16.57
C THR A 452 -7.57 8.91 -18.02
N ASP A 453 -7.02 8.05 -18.86
CA ASP A 453 -7.36 7.94 -20.28
C ASP A 453 -7.57 6.48 -20.66
N HIS A 454 -8.84 6.10 -20.84
CA HIS A 454 -9.20 4.74 -21.19
C HIS A 454 -9.03 4.43 -22.69
N ILE A 455 -8.69 5.43 -23.51
CA ILE A 455 -8.46 5.23 -24.95
C ILE A 455 -6.98 4.99 -25.22
N ASN A 456 -6.11 5.81 -24.60
CA ASN A 456 -4.68 5.76 -24.87
C ASN A 456 -3.89 5.04 -23.78
N GLY A 457 -4.52 4.68 -22.66
CA GLY A 457 -3.86 4.04 -21.51
C GLY A 457 -3.05 5.03 -20.65
N ASP A 458 -2.04 4.53 -19.96
CA ASP A 458 -1.24 5.33 -19.03
C ASP A 458 -0.21 6.22 -19.75
N HIS A 459 -0.45 7.52 -19.82
CA HIS A 459 0.44 8.53 -20.39
C HIS A 459 1.18 9.32 -19.31
N SER A 460 2.12 8.69 -18.62
CA SER A 460 2.95 9.34 -17.62
C SER A 460 4.09 10.17 -18.25
N SER A 461 4.68 11.08 -17.45
CA SER A 461 5.81 11.93 -17.89
C SER A 461 7.11 11.18 -18.21
N GLY A 462 7.18 9.86 -17.96
CA GLY A 462 8.41 9.09 -18.11
C GLY A 462 9.34 9.14 -16.88
N ILE A 463 9.11 10.02 -15.91
CA ILE A 463 9.88 10.08 -14.67
C ILE A 463 9.55 8.85 -13.83
N SER A 464 10.55 8.01 -13.51
CA SER A 464 10.43 6.83 -12.65
C SER A 464 11.79 6.33 -12.18
N SER A 465 11.90 5.90 -10.93
CA SER A 465 13.12 5.35 -10.35
C SER A 465 12.98 3.91 -9.81
N SER A 466 11.82 3.26 -10.00
CA SER A 466 11.53 1.97 -9.38
C SER A 466 12.36 0.80 -9.91
N SER A 467 12.71 0.80 -11.20
CA SER A 467 13.25 -0.38 -11.89
C SER A 467 14.57 -0.90 -11.31
N LEU A 468 15.45 -0.01 -10.85
CA LEU A 468 16.72 -0.44 -10.25
C LEU A 468 16.49 -1.33 -9.02
N ALA A 469 15.68 -0.86 -8.07
CA ALA A 469 15.37 -1.61 -6.84
C ALA A 469 14.49 -2.83 -7.11
N ALA A 470 13.56 -2.74 -8.04
CA ALA A 470 12.67 -3.84 -8.40
C ALA A 470 13.45 -5.03 -8.98
N ILE A 471 14.26 -4.79 -10.01
CA ILE A 471 14.99 -5.84 -10.76
C ILE A 471 16.13 -6.43 -9.93
N SER A 472 16.81 -5.61 -9.13
CA SER A 472 17.87 -6.08 -8.23
C SER A 472 17.37 -6.93 -7.08
N GLY A 473 16.10 -6.78 -6.70
CA GLY A 473 15.52 -7.32 -5.48
C GLY A 473 15.85 -6.50 -4.22
N TYR A 474 16.46 -5.32 -4.35
CA TYR A 474 16.91 -4.48 -3.24
C TYR A 474 15.80 -3.56 -2.72
N ALA A 475 16.00 -3.00 -1.53
CA ALA A 475 15.02 -2.16 -0.88
C ALA A 475 14.84 -0.79 -1.55
N SER A 476 13.61 -0.26 -1.48
CA SER A 476 13.28 1.13 -1.81
C SER A 476 12.15 1.64 -0.94
N ILE A 477 12.22 2.91 -0.53
CA ILE A 477 11.15 3.58 0.19
C ILE A 477 10.85 4.92 -0.47
N THR A 478 9.58 5.20 -0.77
CA THR A 478 9.13 6.53 -1.23
C THR A 478 8.52 7.32 -0.09
N VAL A 479 8.84 8.62 -0.06
CA VAL A 479 8.33 9.56 0.94
C VAL A 479 7.84 10.82 0.22
N PRO A 480 6.72 11.44 0.63
CA PRO A 480 6.28 12.72 0.08
C PRO A 480 7.35 13.79 0.20
N ALA A 481 7.65 14.49 -0.90
CA ALA A 481 8.71 15.49 -0.96
C ALA A 481 8.23 16.87 -1.41
N GLY A 482 7.07 16.96 -2.05
CA GLY A 482 6.51 18.22 -2.52
C GLY A 482 5.25 18.04 -3.36
N HIS A 483 4.87 19.12 -4.05
CA HIS A 483 3.67 19.11 -4.90
C HIS A 483 3.93 19.89 -6.18
N VAL A 484 3.42 19.39 -7.30
CA VAL A 484 3.36 20.08 -8.58
C VAL A 484 1.90 20.38 -8.89
N VAL A 485 1.51 21.67 -8.87
CA VAL A 485 0.11 22.11 -9.09
C VAL A 485 -0.88 21.33 -8.20
N GLY A 486 -0.53 21.17 -6.92
CA GLY A 486 -1.37 20.44 -5.94
C GLY A 486 -1.24 18.91 -5.95
N LEU A 487 -0.58 18.34 -6.96
CA LEU A 487 -0.38 16.89 -7.07
C LEU A 487 0.90 16.47 -6.34
N PRO A 488 0.85 15.43 -5.48
CA PRO A 488 2.01 14.98 -4.73
C PRO A 488 3.15 14.44 -5.61
N ILE A 489 4.37 14.65 -5.14
CA ILE A 489 5.60 14.06 -5.67
C ILE A 489 6.33 13.39 -4.51
N GLY A 490 6.74 12.13 -4.70
CA GLY A 490 7.58 11.40 -3.77
C GLY A 490 9.04 11.37 -4.21
N ILE A 491 9.93 11.25 -3.21
CA ILE A 491 11.35 10.92 -3.40
C ILE A 491 11.56 9.49 -2.91
N SER A 492 12.22 8.66 -3.73
CA SER A 492 12.67 7.33 -3.35
C SER A 492 14.07 7.39 -2.73
N PHE A 493 14.23 6.68 -1.60
CA PHE A 493 15.54 6.26 -1.10
C PHE A 493 15.74 4.81 -1.54
N ILE A 494 16.86 4.54 -2.23
CA ILE A 494 17.18 3.23 -2.81
C ILE A 494 18.50 2.77 -2.19
N GLY A 495 18.55 1.52 -1.74
CA GLY A 495 19.75 0.98 -1.09
C GLY A 495 20.22 -0.33 -1.70
N GLY A 496 21.19 -0.95 -1.05
CA GLY A 496 21.67 -2.29 -1.36
C GLY A 496 20.79 -3.39 -0.75
N GLU A 497 21.28 -4.60 -0.82
CA GLU A 497 20.63 -5.77 -0.23
C GLU A 497 20.49 -5.61 1.29
N PHE A 498 19.32 -5.91 1.83
CA PHE A 498 18.99 -5.78 3.27
C PHE A 498 19.28 -4.42 3.91
N SER A 499 19.24 -3.35 3.11
CA SER A 499 19.39 -1.98 3.60
C SER A 499 18.11 -1.36 4.16
N ASP A 500 17.02 -2.10 4.24
CA ASP A 500 15.67 -1.66 4.60
C ASP A 500 15.64 -0.77 5.84
N ALA A 501 16.25 -1.20 6.95
CA ALA A 501 16.28 -0.43 8.18
C ALA A 501 16.99 0.92 8.02
N ARG A 502 18.12 0.94 7.28
CA ARG A 502 18.85 2.17 7.03
C ARG A 502 18.04 3.15 6.18
N LEU A 503 17.38 2.64 5.13
CA LEU A 503 16.52 3.47 4.29
C LEU A 503 15.33 4.06 5.07
N ILE A 504 14.69 3.24 5.92
CA ILE A 504 13.60 3.69 6.79
C ILE A 504 14.06 4.80 7.74
N GLN A 505 15.25 4.68 8.36
CA GLN A 505 15.84 5.71 9.22
C GLN A 505 16.09 7.03 8.47
N LEU A 506 16.69 6.96 7.28
CA LEU A 506 16.97 8.14 6.44
C LEU A 506 15.67 8.82 5.99
N ALA A 507 14.71 8.03 5.52
CA ALA A 507 13.40 8.49 5.10
C ALA A 507 12.62 9.14 6.26
N TYR A 508 12.69 8.56 7.47
CA TYR A 508 12.08 9.13 8.67
C TYR A 508 12.66 10.50 9.02
N ALA A 509 14.00 10.62 9.04
CA ALA A 509 14.65 11.90 9.34
C ALA A 509 14.27 12.97 8.31
N PHE A 510 14.21 12.63 7.02
CA PHE A 510 13.75 13.51 5.95
C PHE A 510 12.28 13.92 6.14
N GLU A 511 11.37 12.95 6.39
CA GLU A 511 9.95 13.21 6.62
C GLU A 511 9.72 14.18 7.79
N GLN A 512 10.42 13.96 8.91
CA GLN A 512 10.27 14.78 10.12
C GLN A 512 10.73 16.24 9.91
N ALA A 513 11.63 16.49 8.98
CA ALA A 513 12.10 17.82 8.63
C ALA A 513 11.23 18.47 7.54
N SER A 514 10.96 17.75 6.45
CA SER A 514 10.26 18.29 5.29
C SER A 514 8.78 18.54 5.53
N LYS A 515 8.12 17.63 6.27
CA LYS A 515 6.65 17.63 6.51
C LYS A 515 5.87 17.89 5.21
N ALA A 516 6.35 17.34 4.11
CA ALA A 516 5.86 17.66 2.77
C ALA A 516 4.47 17.09 2.47
N ARG A 517 4.00 16.07 3.22
CA ARG A 517 2.66 15.52 3.04
C ARG A 517 1.59 16.56 3.37
N LYS A 518 0.61 16.66 2.48
CA LYS A 518 -0.64 17.39 2.71
C LYS A 518 -1.79 16.42 2.43
N PRO A 519 -2.78 16.30 3.32
CA PRO A 519 -3.93 15.44 3.05
C PRO A 519 -4.73 15.94 1.84
N PRO A 520 -5.39 15.04 1.08
CA PRO A 520 -6.29 15.46 0.02
C PRO A 520 -7.50 16.21 0.61
N LEU A 521 -7.98 17.22 -0.13
CA LEU A 521 -9.17 17.98 0.22
C LEU A 521 -10.41 17.25 -0.31
N ILE A 522 -10.83 16.21 0.43
CA ILE A 522 -11.93 15.34 0.08
C ILE A 522 -12.80 15.12 1.32
N ASP A 523 -14.05 15.53 1.24
CA ASP A 523 -15.04 15.44 2.31
C ASP A 523 -16.32 14.75 1.82
#